data_3007e84f93a7350d0235537c3dae8c83
#
_entry.id   3007e84f93a7350d0235537c3dae8c83
#
_cell.length_a   1.000
_cell.length_b   1.000
_cell.length_c   1.000
_cell.angle_alpha   90.00
_cell.angle_beta   90.00
_cell.angle_gamma   90.00
#
_symmetry.space_group_name_H-M   'P 1'
#
loop_
_entity.id
_entity.type
_entity.pdbx_description
1 polymer ?
#
loop_
_entity_poly.entity_id
_entity_poly.type
_entity_poly.pdbx_seq_one_letter_code
_entity_poly.pdbx_strand_id
1 'polypeptide(L)'
;ITEASLNNAIVQLYVALERMQDWFFIEPSDMEIAENLEPEYTISREIFSRIGKEFFLRIPETEINYFALYMKGQGSFNSSDVISSDVDKLILDALEEIRDQYNIDLTDNLNLRIALSLHTASLIVRIKYNMQLKNHLVDYIKQTFPQGFDLGIYFASHLQKVFHKKVTDDEIAFL
;
A
#
# COMPACT_ATOMS: atom_id res chain seq x y z
N ILE A 1 -11.87 2.95 -15.41
CA ILE A 1 -11.43 3.52 -14.11
C ILE A 1 -12.68 4.00 -13.39
N THR A 2 -12.94 3.51 -12.19
CA THR A 2 -14.05 4.00 -11.36
C THR A 2 -13.68 5.35 -10.74
N GLU A 3 -14.67 6.13 -10.31
CA GLU A 3 -14.45 7.41 -9.60
C GLU A 3 -13.62 7.19 -8.33
N ALA A 4 -13.86 6.12 -7.59
CA ALA A 4 -13.08 5.75 -6.42
C ALA A 4 -11.60 5.48 -6.76
N SER A 5 -11.33 4.74 -7.84
CA SER A 5 -9.96 4.49 -8.31
C SER A 5 -9.25 5.76 -8.75
N LEU A 6 -9.97 6.68 -9.37
CA LEU A 6 -9.42 7.98 -9.77
C LEU A 6 -9.06 8.82 -8.53
N ASN A 7 -9.94 8.89 -7.55
CA ASN A 7 -9.69 9.62 -6.30
C ASN A 7 -8.49 9.04 -5.56
N ASN A 8 -8.39 7.71 -5.48
CA ASN A 8 -7.23 7.05 -4.88
C ASN A 8 -5.93 7.35 -5.64
N ALA A 9 -5.96 7.37 -6.99
CA ALA A 9 -4.79 7.73 -7.78
C ALA A 9 -4.37 9.19 -7.56
N ILE A 10 -5.31 10.12 -7.44
CA ILE A 10 -5.03 11.53 -7.12
C ILE A 10 -4.37 11.65 -5.74
N VAL A 11 -4.88 10.94 -4.73
CA VAL A 11 -4.27 10.92 -3.39
C VAL A 11 -2.85 10.37 -3.45
N GLN A 12 -2.60 9.29 -4.17
CA GLN A 12 -1.26 8.73 -4.32
C GLN A 12 -0.31 9.68 -5.04
N LEU A 13 -0.77 10.39 -6.08
CA LEU A 13 0.03 11.42 -6.74
C LEU A 13 0.38 12.57 -5.78
N TYR A 14 -0.59 13.03 -5.00
CA TYR A 14 -0.36 14.08 -4.02
C TYR A 14 0.67 13.65 -2.97
N VAL A 15 0.53 12.45 -2.40
CA VAL A 15 1.50 11.89 -1.45
C VAL A 15 2.89 11.75 -2.07
N ALA A 16 2.98 11.31 -3.33
CA ALA A 16 4.26 11.22 -4.04
C ALA A 16 4.91 12.60 -4.22
N LEU A 17 4.12 13.63 -4.57
CA LEU A 17 4.61 15.00 -4.73
C LEU A 17 5.12 15.59 -3.42
N GLU A 18 4.35 15.48 -2.34
CA GLU A 18 4.77 15.94 -1.00
C GLU A 18 6.08 15.26 -0.58
N ARG A 19 6.17 13.95 -0.75
CA ARG A 19 7.36 13.17 -0.44
C ARG A 19 8.58 13.61 -1.27
N MET A 20 8.41 13.85 -2.58
CA MET A 20 9.48 14.30 -3.46
C MET A 20 9.93 15.75 -3.13
N GLN A 21 9.04 16.61 -2.68
CA GLN A 21 9.39 17.96 -2.23
C GLN A 21 10.27 17.93 -0.98
N ASP A 22 10.06 16.95 -0.12
CA ASP A 22 10.88 16.67 1.07
C ASP A 22 12.15 15.84 0.77
N TRP A 23 12.49 15.63 -0.51
CA TRP A 23 13.64 14.86 -0.98
C TRP A 23 13.61 13.37 -0.62
N PHE A 24 12.46 12.81 -0.31
CA PHE A 24 12.28 11.38 -0.08
C PHE A 24 11.85 10.68 -1.36
N PHE A 25 12.79 10.08 -2.05
CA PHE A 25 12.57 9.32 -3.29
C PHE A 25 12.53 7.82 -3.03
N ILE A 26 11.83 7.11 -3.91
CA ILE A 26 11.85 5.64 -3.92
C ILE A 26 13.21 5.19 -4.46
N GLU A 27 13.90 4.32 -3.69
CA GLU A 27 15.21 3.81 -4.07
C GLU A 27 15.10 2.73 -5.17
N PRO A 28 16.01 2.74 -6.15
CA PRO A 28 15.98 1.76 -7.26
C PRO A 28 16.11 0.30 -6.80
N SER A 29 16.84 0.05 -5.70
CA SER A 29 17.06 -1.28 -5.14
C SER A 29 15.79 -1.94 -4.59
N ASP A 30 14.75 -1.14 -4.34
CA ASP A 30 13.53 -1.60 -3.69
C ASP A 30 12.49 -2.08 -4.71
N MET A 31 12.78 -1.96 -6.02
CA MET A 31 11.82 -2.26 -7.08
C MET A 31 12.18 -3.51 -7.88
N GLU A 32 11.35 -4.53 -7.82
CA GLU A 32 11.30 -5.55 -8.87
C GLU A 32 10.46 -5.00 -10.03
N ILE A 33 11.08 -4.82 -11.22
CA ILE A 33 10.38 -4.38 -12.41
C ILE A 33 9.40 -5.48 -12.83
N ALA A 34 8.11 -5.21 -12.74
CA ALA A 34 7.09 -6.15 -13.18
C ALA A 34 7.06 -6.21 -14.71
N GLU A 35 7.14 -7.41 -15.26
CA GLU A 35 6.86 -7.65 -16.68
C GLU A 35 5.42 -7.22 -17.03
N ASN A 36 5.22 -6.60 -18.20
CA ASN A 36 3.92 -6.16 -18.73
C ASN A 36 3.27 -4.94 -18.02
N LEU A 37 4.03 -3.89 -17.75
CA LEU A 37 3.53 -2.59 -17.26
C LEU A 37 3.30 -1.53 -18.33
N GLU A 38 3.53 -1.84 -19.60
CA GLU A 38 3.57 -0.85 -20.70
C GLU A 38 2.39 0.14 -20.72
N PRO A 39 1.10 -0.27 -20.62
CA PRO A 39 0.01 0.69 -20.63
C PRO A 39 0.03 1.65 -19.44
N GLU A 40 0.19 1.12 -18.24
CA GLU A 40 0.20 1.90 -16.99
C GLU A 40 1.44 2.79 -16.90
N TYR A 41 2.59 2.28 -17.36
CA TYR A 41 3.83 3.02 -17.41
C TYR A 41 3.73 4.22 -18.36
N THR A 42 3.17 4.05 -19.55
CA THR A 42 2.99 5.13 -20.53
C THR A 42 2.11 6.24 -19.96
N ILE A 43 0.99 5.88 -19.31
CA ILE A 43 0.09 6.84 -18.66
C ILE A 43 0.81 7.55 -17.51
N SER A 44 1.49 6.81 -16.66
CA SER A 44 2.24 7.35 -15.51
C SER A 44 3.31 8.33 -15.96
N ARG A 45 4.07 7.98 -16.99
CA ARG A 45 5.10 8.84 -17.57
C ARG A 45 4.53 10.13 -18.13
N GLU A 46 3.38 10.08 -18.81
CA GLU A 46 2.72 11.29 -19.30
C GLU A 46 2.26 12.20 -18.15
N ILE A 47 1.62 11.64 -17.12
CA ILE A 47 1.18 12.37 -15.95
C ILE A 47 2.37 13.06 -15.29
N PHE A 48 3.42 12.32 -14.95
CA PHE A 48 4.59 12.87 -14.27
C PHE A 48 5.41 13.83 -15.15
N SER A 49 5.40 13.66 -16.48
CA SER A 49 6.00 14.64 -17.40
C SER A 49 5.28 15.99 -17.34
N ARG A 50 3.95 16.00 -17.26
CA ARG A 50 3.16 17.23 -17.10
C ARG A 50 3.39 17.88 -15.74
N ILE A 51 3.35 17.09 -14.67
CA ILE A 51 3.62 17.54 -13.30
C ILE A 51 5.03 18.13 -13.20
N GLY A 52 6.04 17.42 -13.71
CA GLY A 52 7.43 17.89 -13.66
C GLY A 52 7.63 19.23 -14.38
N LYS A 53 6.94 19.47 -15.50
CA LYS A 53 6.97 20.75 -16.20
C LYS A 53 6.26 21.86 -15.43
N GLU A 54 5.10 21.58 -14.87
CA GLU A 54 4.28 22.57 -14.16
C GLU A 54 4.94 23.03 -12.83
N PHE A 55 5.50 22.06 -12.10
CA PHE A 55 6.10 22.32 -10.78
C PHE A 55 7.63 22.43 -10.82
N PHE A 56 8.24 22.41 -12.01
CA PHE A 56 9.70 22.46 -12.18
C PHE A 56 10.45 21.36 -11.39
N LEU A 57 9.83 20.17 -11.30
CA LEU A 57 10.36 19.02 -10.56
C LEU A 57 11.05 18.04 -11.51
N ARG A 58 12.23 17.56 -11.13
CA ARG A 58 12.85 16.41 -11.77
C ARG A 58 12.32 15.14 -11.09
N ILE A 59 11.48 14.42 -11.80
CA ILE A 59 10.85 13.21 -11.30
C ILE A 59 11.70 12.00 -11.71
N PRO A 60 12.19 11.20 -10.72
CA PRO A 60 12.95 9.98 -11.00
C PRO A 60 12.08 8.91 -11.68
N GLU A 61 12.73 8.05 -12.44
CA GLU A 61 12.09 6.92 -13.13
C GLU A 61 11.44 5.94 -12.13
N THR A 62 12.01 5.80 -10.95
CA THR A 62 11.47 4.97 -9.87
C THR A 62 10.07 5.39 -9.42
N GLU A 63 9.79 6.69 -9.39
CA GLU A 63 8.47 7.23 -9.06
C GLU A 63 7.44 6.90 -10.14
N ILE A 64 7.84 6.99 -11.41
CA ILE A 64 6.99 6.66 -12.56
C ILE A 64 6.63 5.17 -12.53
N ASN A 65 7.63 4.32 -12.32
CA ASN A 65 7.45 2.87 -12.21
C ASN A 65 6.57 2.50 -11.01
N TYR A 66 6.80 3.12 -9.87
CA TYR A 66 5.97 2.91 -8.67
C TYR A 66 4.50 3.23 -8.95
N PHE A 67 4.23 4.38 -9.55
CA PHE A 67 2.87 4.79 -9.85
C PHE A 67 2.21 3.90 -10.91
N ALA A 68 2.98 3.43 -11.90
CA ALA A 68 2.51 2.46 -12.88
C ALA A 68 2.09 1.13 -12.23
N LEU A 69 2.91 0.62 -11.31
CA LEU A 69 2.59 -0.57 -10.52
C LEU A 69 1.35 -0.36 -9.64
N TYR A 70 1.25 0.81 -9.02
CA TYR A 70 0.07 1.18 -8.25
C TYR A 70 -1.20 1.18 -9.13
N MET A 71 -1.15 1.80 -10.30
CA MET A 71 -2.28 1.81 -11.24
C MET A 71 -2.66 0.42 -11.72
N LYS A 72 -1.68 -0.43 -12.00
CA LYS A 72 -1.92 -1.84 -12.36
C LYS A 72 -2.59 -2.60 -11.22
N GLY A 73 -2.14 -2.39 -10.00
CA GLY A 73 -2.77 -2.93 -8.80
C GLY A 73 -4.25 -2.53 -8.72
N GLN A 74 -4.55 -1.24 -8.88
CA GLN A 74 -5.93 -0.73 -8.89
C GLN A 74 -6.78 -1.32 -10.02
N GLY A 75 -6.22 -1.50 -11.21
CA GLY A 75 -6.89 -2.15 -12.35
C GLY A 75 -7.24 -3.61 -12.08
N SER A 76 -6.36 -4.33 -11.40
CA SER A 76 -6.60 -5.72 -10.97
C SER A 76 -7.66 -5.80 -9.86
N PHE A 77 -7.79 -4.77 -9.01
CA PHE A 77 -8.83 -4.66 -7.99
C PHE A 77 -10.20 -4.24 -8.54
N ASN A 78 -10.25 -3.68 -9.74
CA ASN A 78 -11.51 -3.33 -10.42
C ASN A 78 -12.16 -4.49 -11.20
N SER A 79 -11.49 -5.63 -11.32
CA SER A 79 -12.14 -6.89 -11.71
C SER A 79 -12.91 -7.41 -10.50
N SER A 80 -14.11 -6.99 -10.41
CA SER A 80 -15.00 -6.72 -9.29
C SER A 80 -15.38 -7.87 -8.36
N ASP A 81 -14.89 -9.09 -8.49
CA ASP A 81 -15.44 -10.20 -7.70
C ASP A 81 -14.41 -11.12 -7.02
N VAL A 82 -13.13 -11.12 -7.44
CA VAL A 82 -12.20 -12.12 -6.93
C VAL A 82 -11.26 -11.59 -5.84
N ILE A 83 -10.90 -10.30 -5.89
CA ILE A 83 -9.94 -9.74 -4.92
C ILE A 83 -10.62 -9.30 -3.63
N SER A 84 -11.86 -8.83 -3.70
CA SER A 84 -12.59 -8.44 -2.49
C SER A 84 -12.82 -9.65 -1.57
N SER A 85 -13.13 -10.83 -2.11
CA SER A 85 -13.35 -12.04 -1.32
C SER A 85 -12.07 -12.60 -0.71
N ASP A 86 -10.96 -12.60 -1.44
CA ASP A 86 -9.69 -13.16 -0.95
C ASP A 86 -9.02 -12.24 0.07
N VAL A 87 -9.04 -10.92 -0.17
CA VAL A 87 -8.52 -9.93 0.80
C VAL A 87 -9.40 -9.90 2.05
N ASP A 88 -10.74 -9.89 1.90
CA ASP A 88 -11.64 -9.90 3.04
C ASP A 88 -11.51 -11.18 3.86
N LYS A 89 -11.35 -12.33 3.20
CA LYS A 89 -11.07 -13.60 3.86
C LYS A 89 -9.76 -13.56 4.63
N LEU A 90 -8.69 -13.08 4.00
CA LEU A 90 -7.37 -12.95 4.63
C LEU A 90 -7.44 -12.04 5.87
N ILE A 91 -8.20 -10.95 5.79
CA ILE A 91 -8.41 -10.04 6.93
C ILE A 91 -9.19 -10.75 8.04
N LEU A 92 -10.28 -11.43 7.70
CA LEU A 92 -11.08 -12.17 8.68
C LEU A 92 -10.25 -13.24 9.37
N ASP A 93 -9.51 -14.06 8.62
CA ASP A 93 -8.64 -15.09 9.17
C ASP A 93 -7.63 -14.48 10.16
N ALA A 94 -7.02 -13.33 9.82
CA ALA A 94 -6.09 -12.62 10.70
C ALA A 94 -6.77 -12.05 11.95
N LEU A 95 -7.99 -11.49 11.83
CA LEU A 95 -8.74 -10.96 12.96
C LEU A 95 -9.25 -12.08 13.89
N GLU A 96 -9.61 -13.23 13.35
CA GLU A 96 -9.96 -14.43 14.14
C GLU A 96 -8.75 -14.94 14.92
N GLU A 97 -7.57 -15.01 14.31
CA GLU A 97 -6.33 -15.37 15.02
C GLU A 97 -6.01 -14.34 16.13
N ILE A 98 -6.21 -13.05 15.89
CA ILE A 98 -6.05 -11.98 16.91
C ILE A 98 -7.03 -12.20 18.07
N ARG A 99 -8.30 -12.47 17.77
CA ARG A 99 -9.30 -12.77 18.80
C ARG A 99 -8.87 -13.94 19.67
N ASP A 100 -8.42 -15.01 19.05
CA ASP A 100 -8.04 -16.24 19.76
C ASP A 100 -6.75 -16.05 20.58
N GLN A 101 -5.81 -15.23 20.11
CA GLN A 101 -4.52 -14.98 20.77
C GLN A 101 -4.60 -13.94 21.89
N TYR A 102 -5.32 -12.84 21.65
CA TYR A 102 -5.36 -11.68 22.53
C TYR A 102 -6.68 -11.51 23.29
N ASN A 103 -7.68 -12.35 23.00
CA ASN A 103 -9.05 -12.23 23.51
C ASN A 103 -9.68 -10.85 23.20
N ILE A 104 -9.33 -10.29 22.04
CA ILE A 104 -9.86 -9.03 21.50
C ILE A 104 -10.62 -9.35 20.21
N ASP A 105 -11.95 -9.25 20.24
CA ASP A 105 -12.79 -9.49 19.08
C ASP A 105 -12.97 -8.22 18.27
N LEU A 106 -12.38 -8.20 17.07
CA LEU A 106 -12.46 -7.13 16.09
C LEU A 106 -13.22 -7.57 14.82
N THR A 107 -13.69 -8.81 14.76
CA THR A 107 -14.29 -9.41 13.55
C THR A 107 -15.57 -8.72 13.13
N ASP A 108 -16.37 -8.23 14.07
CA ASP A 108 -17.64 -7.54 13.80
C ASP A 108 -17.47 -6.03 13.53
N ASN A 109 -16.25 -5.50 13.63
CA ASN A 109 -16.00 -4.09 13.36
C ASN A 109 -15.91 -3.82 11.86
N LEU A 110 -17.08 -3.55 11.22
CA LEU A 110 -17.15 -3.30 9.79
C LEU A 110 -16.30 -2.12 9.32
N ASN A 111 -16.22 -1.03 10.10
CA ASN A 111 -15.40 0.13 9.74
C ASN A 111 -13.90 -0.23 9.71
N LEU A 112 -13.42 -0.99 10.69
CA LEU A 112 -12.05 -1.48 10.71
C LEU A 112 -11.78 -2.41 9.52
N ARG A 113 -12.70 -3.34 9.23
CA ARG A 113 -12.54 -4.26 8.09
C ARG A 113 -12.47 -3.53 6.75
N ILE A 114 -13.32 -2.52 6.55
CA ILE A 114 -13.26 -1.68 5.33
C ILE A 114 -11.93 -0.95 5.24
N ALA A 115 -11.48 -0.33 6.33
CA ALA A 115 -10.19 0.37 6.36
C ALA A 115 -9.02 -0.59 6.08
N LEU A 116 -8.98 -1.74 6.76
CA LEU A 116 -7.97 -2.77 6.52
C LEU A 116 -8.01 -3.30 5.09
N SER A 117 -9.19 -3.47 4.47
CA SER A 117 -9.29 -3.93 3.08
C SER A 117 -8.63 -2.95 2.12
N LEU A 118 -8.85 -1.66 2.29
CA LEU A 118 -8.23 -0.62 1.47
C LEU A 118 -6.70 -0.59 1.64
N HIS A 119 -6.23 -0.64 2.88
CA HIS A 119 -4.79 -0.63 3.19
C HIS A 119 -4.10 -1.92 2.75
N THR A 120 -4.68 -3.08 3.06
CA THR A 120 -4.11 -4.39 2.75
C THR A 120 -4.00 -4.62 1.25
N ALA A 121 -4.98 -4.20 0.48
CA ALA A 121 -4.95 -4.31 -0.98
C ALA A 121 -3.70 -3.63 -1.58
N SER A 122 -3.43 -2.39 -1.21
CA SER A 122 -2.24 -1.67 -1.67
C SER A 122 -0.95 -2.21 -1.06
N LEU A 123 -0.97 -2.65 0.20
CA LEU A 123 0.17 -3.27 0.88
C LEU A 123 0.60 -4.58 0.19
N ILE A 124 -0.35 -5.42 -0.22
CA ILE A 124 -0.05 -6.67 -0.96
C ILE A 124 0.75 -6.38 -2.23
N VAL A 125 0.37 -5.35 -2.99
CA VAL A 125 1.11 -4.93 -4.19
C VAL A 125 2.53 -4.52 -3.80
N ARG A 126 2.69 -3.68 -2.77
CA ARG A 126 4.01 -3.24 -2.32
C ARG A 126 4.89 -4.38 -1.80
N ILE A 127 4.30 -5.35 -1.09
CA ILE A 127 5.01 -6.55 -0.63
C ILE A 127 5.47 -7.39 -1.83
N LYS A 128 4.56 -7.67 -2.79
CA LYS A 128 4.86 -8.51 -3.96
C LYS A 128 6.02 -7.96 -4.78
N TYR A 129 6.07 -6.65 -4.95
CA TYR A 129 7.05 -5.99 -5.81
C TYR A 129 8.21 -5.31 -5.05
N ASN A 130 8.41 -5.64 -3.75
CA ASN A 130 9.44 -5.07 -2.89
C ASN A 130 9.45 -3.52 -2.87
N MET A 131 8.27 -2.92 -2.79
CA MET A 131 8.07 -1.46 -2.88
C MET A 131 7.52 -0.90 -1.58
N GLN A 132 7.96 -1.44 -0.45
CA GLN A 132 7.48 -1.02 0.86
C GLN A 132 7.90 0.41 1.17
N LEU A 133 6.95 1.17 1.70
CA LEU A 133 7.14 2.60 1.98
C LEU A 133 7.82 2.84 3.32
N LYS A 134 8.48 3.99 3.44
CA LYS A 134 8.96 4.52 4.71
C LYS A 134 7.85 5.29 5.42
N ASN A 135 7.76 5.14 6.73
CA ASN A 135 6.84 5.88 7.58
C ASN A 135 7.62 6.65 8.65
N HIS A 136 7.69 7.97 8.50
CA HIS A 136 8.41 8.83 9.45
C HIS A 136 7.74 8.90 10.83
N LEU A 137 6.51 8.41 10.96
CA LEU A 137 5.76 8.38 12.20
C LEU A 137 5.89 7.04 12.94
N VAL A 138 6.68 6.08 12.44
CA VAL A 138 6.77 4.74 13.03
C VAL A 138 7.10 4.76 14.51
N ASP A 139 8.08 5.56 14.93
CA ASP A 139 8.48 5.65 16.34
C ASP A 139 7.40 6.34 17.19
N TYR A 140 6.76 7.36 16.65
CA TYR A 140 5.63 8.01 17.30
C TYR A 140 4.45 7.06 17.50
N ILE A 141 4.11 6.27 16.47
CA ILE A 141 3.02 5.29 16.53
C ILE A 141 3.32 4.19 17.54
N LYS A 142 4.54 3.66 17.55
CA LYS A 142 4.98 2.68 18.55
C LYS A 142 4.85 3.18 19.97
N GLN A 143 5.17 4.45 20.22
CA GLN A 143 5.11 5.05 21.54
C GLN A 143 3.69 5.43 21.98
N THR A 144 2.88 5.95 21.02
CA THR A 144 1.55 6.48 21.32
C THR A 144 0.47 5.41 21.30
N PHE A 145 0.60 4.43 20.41
CA PHE A 145 -0.37 3.35 20.19
C PHE A 145 0.28 1.96 20.26
N PRO A 146 0.98 1.60 21.35
CA PRO A 146 1.75 0.36 21.41
C PRO A 146 0.88 -0.89 21.19
N GLN A 147 -0.32 -0.93 21.76
CA GLN A 147 -1.23 -2.07 21.56
C GLN A 147 -1.70 -2.18 20.10
N GLY A 148 -2.01 -1.04 19.46
CA GLY A 148 -2.38 -1.03 18.03
C GLY A 148 -1.22 -1.52 17.17
N PHE A 149 0.00 -1.09 17.46
CA PHE A 149 1.19 -1.53 16.73
C PHE A 149 1.45 -3.03 16.92
N ASP A 150 1.26 -3.58 18.13
CA ASP A 150 1.40 -5.02 18.40
C ASP A 150 0.37 -5.84 17.62
N LEU A 151 -0.88 -5.39 17.54
CA LEU A 151 -1.90 -6.02 16.69
C LEU A 151 -1.54 -5.92 15.19
N GLY A 152 -0.97 -4.79 14.77
CA GLY A 152 -0.43 -4.60 13.42
C GLY A 152 0.71 -5.56 13.10
N ILE A 153 1.64 -5.82 14.05
CA ILE A 153 2.69 -6.84 13.90
C ILE A 153 2.07 -8.22 13.70
N TYR A 154 1.05 -8.55 14.47
CA TYR A 154 0.39 -9.84 14.37
C TYR A 154 -0.30 -10.00 12.99
N PHE A 155 -1.05 -9.00 12.58
CA PHE A 155 -1.67 -8.95 11.26
C PHE A 155 -0.63 -9.06 10.13
N ALA A 156 0.46 -8.29 10.21
CA ALA A 156 1.56 -8.36 9.26
C ALA A 156 2.23 -9.74 9.22
N SER A 157 2.32 -10.43 10.36
CA SER A 157 2.86 -11.79 10.41
C SER A 157 2.02 -12.79 9.60
N HIS A 158 0.71 -12.59 9.58
CA HIS A 158 -0.21 -13.39 8.75
C HIS A 158 0.05 -13.14 7.25
N LEU A 159 0.21 -11.88 6.84
CA LEU A 159 0.60 -11.53 5.47
C LEU A 159 1.95 -12.13 5.09
N GLN A 160 2.93 -12.10 5.99
CA GLN A 160 4.26 -12.70 5.75
C GLN A 160 4.20 -14.21 5.52
N LYS A 161 3.32 -14.93 6.24
CA LYS A 161 3.08 -16.36 6.03
C LYS A 161 2.51 -16.64 4.64
N VAL A 162 1.57 -15.79 4.18
CA VAL A 162 0.88 -15.97 2.89
C VAL A 162 1.78 -15.61 1.71
N PHE A 163 2.51 -14.50 1.79
CA PHE A 163 3.30 -13.97 0.67
C PHE A 163 4.78 -14.34 0.74
N HIS A 164 5.26 -14.98 1.81
CA HIS A 164 6.65 -15.36 2.03
C HIS A 164 7.63 -14.18 1.91
N LYS A 165 7.17 -12.97 2.20
CA LYS A 165 7.97 -11.74 2.19
C LYS A 165 7.80 -10.99 3.49
N LYS A 166 8.87 -10.33 3.96
CA LYS A 166 8.84 -9.56 5.19
C LYS A 166 8.01 -8.28 5.02
N VAL A 167 7.20 -7.95 6.01
CA VAL A 167 6.54 -6.64 6.14
C VAL A 167 7.37 -5.80 7.10
N THR A 168 7.72 -4.57 6.69
CA THR A 168 8.54 -3.66 7.50
C THR A 168 7.72 -3.00 8.61
N ASP A 169 8.40 -2.51 9.65
CA ASP A 169 7.75 -1.74 10.72
C ASP A 169 7.10 -0.46 10.19
N ASP A 170 7.69 0.13 9.15
CA ASP A 170 7.11 1.28 8.46
C ASP A 170 5.74 0.97 7.87
N GLU A 171 5.59 -0.18 7.21
CA GLU A 171 4.29 -0.61 6.65
C GLU A 171 3.30 -1.03 7.73
N ILE A 172 3.78 -1.63 8.81
CA ILE A 172 2.95 -1.96 9.98
C ILE A 172 2.36 -0.69 10.60
N ALA A 173 3.11 0.40 10.61
CA ALA A 173 2.63 1.68 11.14
C ALA A 173 1.57 2.37 10.25
N PHE A 174 1.33 1.89 9.03
CA PHE A 174 0.21 2.33 8.18
C PHE A 174 -1.07 1.50 8.38
N LEU A 175 -0.99 0.35 9.03
CA LEU A 175 -2.13 -0.52 9.33
C LEU A 175 -2.90 0.00 10.56
#